data_881210dc01b83616acaab024b799ae9e
#
_entry.id   881210dc01b83616acaab024b799ae9e
#
_cell.length_a   1.000
_cell.length_b   1.000
_cell.length_c   1.000
_cell.angle_alpha   90.00
_cell.angle_beta   90.00
_cell.angle_gamma   90.00
#
_symmetry.space_group_name_H-M   'P 1'
#
loop_
_entity.id
_entity.type
_entity.pdbx_description
1 polymer ?
#
loop_
_entity_poly.entity_id
_entity_poly.type
_entity_poly.pdbx_seq_one_letter_code
_entity_poly.pdbx_strand_id
1 'polypeptide(L)'
;MYVVMSKLRDRIYPDNKHIIKFVMRKIVLSLFALCCFSAVMAQQKIRNLSVELLGAQNIVGINYDSRFNGNSGLGYRVGVGYVYGETSGWVDQKINGVGVPLELNYLLGKKNSKLELGFGASLGVYQVKETIGYVKDTGWYPGGENTDETSPNIDFYTSSKTQFGYFFFGDIGYRYQRPNGFMFRVGVSPSFNFGDKYGLNKTAFFPYIGFGWSF
;
A
#
# COMPACT_ATOMS: atom_id res chain seq x y z
N MET A 1 -17.18 8.15 -50.01
CA MET A 1 -16.95 8.92 -48.76
C MET A 1 -16.56 8.04 -47.57
N TYR A 2 -17.18 6.88 -47.35
CA TYR A 2 -16.84 5.96 -46.26
C TYR A 2 -15.43 5.36 -46.29
N VAL A 3 -14.90 5.02 -47.49
CA VAL A 3 -13.56 4.43 -47.70
C VAL A 3 -12.41 5.40 -47.40
N VAL A 4 -12.63 6.69 -47.61
CA VAL A 4 -11.61 7.74 -47.32
C VAL A 4 -11.53 8.01 -45.83
N MET A 5 -12.64 7.95 -45.11
CA MET A 5 -12.68 8.15 -43.65
C MET A 5 -12.05 6.96 -42.87
N SER A 6 -12.18 5.71 -43.38
CA SER A 6 -11.51 4.57 -42.75
C SER A 6 -9.98 4.65 -42.87
N LYS A 7 -9.46 5.03 -44.03
CA LYS A 7 -8.02 5.23 -44.25
C LYS A 7 -7.42 6.39 -43.47
N LEU A 8 -8.17 7.45 -43.19
CA LEU A 8 -7.75 8.55 -42.33
C LEU A 8 -7.71 8.14 -40.86
N ARG A 9 -8.67 7.33 -40.38
CA ARG A 9 -8.69 6.80 -39.02
C ARG A 9 -7.46 5.93 -38.74
N ASP A 10 -7.08 5.07 -39.69
CA ASP A 10 -5.94 4.16 -39.55
C ASP A 10 -4.57 4.89 -39.61
N ARG A 11 -4.55 6.12 -40.15
CA ARG A 11 -3.36 7.01 -40.13
C ARG A 11 -3.23 7.80 -38.83
N ILE A 12 -4.35 8.12 -38.19
CA ILE A 12 -4.38 8.97 -36.97
C ILE A 12 -4.21 8.13 -35.69
N TYR A 13 -4.61 6.86 -35.74
CA TYR A 13 -4.41 5.89 -34.65
C TYR A 13 -3.59 4.71 -35.15
N PRO A 14 -2.25 4.81 -35.17
CA PRO A 14 -1.42 3.64 -35.43
C PRO A 14 -1.73 2.61 -34.34
N ASP A 15 -1.88 1.36 -34.76
CA ASP A 15 -2.24 0.23 -33.90
C ASP A 15 -1.24 0.13 -32.73
N ASN A 16 -1.61 0.69 -31.59
CA ASN A 16 -0.80 0.76 -30.36
C ASN A 16 -0.43 -0.64 -29.82
N LYS A 17 -1.01 -1.71 -30.38
CA LYS A 17 -0.71 -3.09 -29.97
C LYS A 17 0.76 -3.47 -30.19
N HIS A 18 1.40 -2.97 -31.24
CA HIS A 18 2.83 -3.19 -31.47
C HIS A 18 3.71 -2.45 -30.47
N ILE A 19 3.34 -1.21 -30.14
CA ILE A 19 4.07 -0.41 -29.15
C ILE A 19 3.91 -1.02 -27.75
N ILE A 20 2.71 -1.40 -27.38
CA ILE A 20 2.43 -2.05 -26.09
C ILE A 20 3.18 -3.38 -25.98
N LYS A 21 3.17 -4.23 -27.00
CA LYS A 21 3.94 -5.48 -27.02
C LYS A 21 5.45 -5.23 -26.92
N PHE A 22 5.97 -4.21 -27.60
CA PHE A 22 7.37 -3.86 -27.55
C PHE A 22 7.80 -3.35 -26.17
N VAL A 23 7.00 -2.48 -25.56
CA VAL A 23 7.23 -1.95 -24.20
C VAL A 23 7.11 -3.07 -23.16
N MET A 24 6.08 -3.90 -23.23
CA MET A 24 5.94 -5.06 -22.34
C MET A 24 7.11 -6.03 -22.45
N ARG A 25 7.57 -6.33 -23.66
CA ARG A 25 8.74 -7.20 -23.87
C ARG A 25 10.02 -6.62 -23.25
N LYS A 26 10.23 -5.31 -23.33
CA LYS A 26 11.37 -4.65 -22.67
C LYS A 26 11.26 -4.66 -21.16
N ILE A 27 10.06 -4.44 -20.61
CA ILE A 27 9.80 -4.52 -19.16
C ILE A 27 10.05 -5.96 -18.67
N VAL A 28 9.55 -6.97 -19.36
CA VAL A 28 9.78 -8.37 -18.98
C VAL A 28 11.26 -8.74 -19.08
N LEU A 29 11.97 -8.30 -20.12
CA LEU A 29 13.41 -8.52 -20.26
C LEU A 29 14.23 -7.81 -19.19
N SER A 30 13.86 -6.59 -18.80
CA SER A 30 14.55 -5.86 -17.72
C SER A 30 14.29 -6.50 -16.36
N LEU A 31 13.07 -6.96 -16.10
CA LEU A 31 12.72 -7.73 -14.88
C LEU A 31 13.47 -9.06 -14.86
N PHE A 32 13.56 -9.77 -15.96
CA PHE A 32 14.31 -11.02 -16.06
C PHE A 32 15.82 -10.80 -15.87
N ALA A 33 16.39 -9.73 -16.44
CA ALA A 33 17.78 -9.34 -16.22
C ALA A 33 18.05 -8.99 -14.75
N LEU A 34 17.12 -8.28 -14.09
CA LEU A 34 17.19 -7.98 -12.66
C LEU A 34 17.18 -9.26 -11.80
N CYS A 35 16.35 -10.24 -12.16
CA CYS A 35 16.31 -11.56 -11.50
C CYS A 35 17.60 -12.35 -11.72
N CYS A 36 18.21 -12.30 -12.91
CA CYS A 36 19.47 -12.97 -13.20
C CYS A 36 20.67 -12.35 -12.46
N PHE A 37 20.69 -11.03 -12.27
CA PHE A 37 21.73 -10.35 -11.50
C PHE A 37 21.72 -10.77 -10.00
N SER A 38 20.57 -11.12 -9.46
CA SER A 38 20.46 -11.59 -8.07
C SER A 38 21.03 -13.00 -7.85
N ALA A 39 21.18 -13.80 -8.90
CA ALA A 39 21.69 -15.18 -8.81
C ALA A 39 23.23 -15.29 -8.75
N VAL A 40 23.96 -14.23 -9.13
CA VAL A 40 25.44 -14.27 -9.26
C VAL A 40 26.18 -14.01 -7.95
N MET A 41 25.53 -13.48 -6.92
CA MET A 41 26.16 -13.18 -5.63
C MET A 41 26.03 -14.38 -4.66
N ALA A 42 26.89 -15.37 -4.80
CA ALA A 42 26.94 -16.59 -3.96
C ALA A 42 27.63 -16.39 -2.60
N GLN A 43 27.57 -15.21 -1.99
CA GLN A 43 27.89 -15.07 -0.56
C GLN A 43 26.67 -15.47 0.27
N GLN A 44 26.88 -16.08 1.45
CA GLN A 44 25.78 -16.43 2.37
C GLN A 44 24.93 -15.20 2.69
N LYS A 45 23.83 -15.08 1.98
CA LYS A 45 22.87 -13.99 2.15
C LYS A 45 21.96 -14.35 3.30
N ILE A 46 21.87 -13.48 4.29
CA ILE A 46 20.85 -13.65 5.31
C ILE A 46 19.49 -13.29 4.73
N ARG A 47 18.56 -14.18 4.94
CA ARG A 47 17.13 -14.06 4.63
C ARG A 47 16.36 -14.08 5.93
N ASN A 48 15.24 -13.38 5.95
CA ASN A 48 14.36 -13.34 7.12
C ASN A 48 12.92 -13.54 6.68
N LEU A 49 12.19 -14.27 7.50
CA LEU A 49 10.74 -14.32 7.48
C LEU A 49 10.24 -13.72 8.78
N SER A 50 9.32 -12.76 8.70
CA SER A 50 8.85 -12.05 9.88
C SER A 50 7.38 -11.70 9.81
N VAL A 51 6.77 -11.59 10.99
CA VAL A 51 5.47 -10.95 11.20
C VAL A 51 5.73 -9.54 11.70
N GLU A 52 5.00 -8.59 11.18
CA GLU A 52 5.07 -7.18 11.56
C GLU A 52 3.68 -6.67 11.93
N LEU A 53 3.63 -5.89 12.97
CA LEU A 53 2.45 -5.16 13.41
C LEU A 53 2.64 -3.69 13.11
N LEU A 54 1.61 -3.06 12.59
CA LEU A 54 1.57 -1.65 12.18
C LEU A 54 2.59 -1.31 11.06
N GLY A 55 3.09 -0.09 11.02
CA GLY A 55 4.02 0.37 9.98
C GLY A 55 3.42 0.31 8.57
N ALA A 56 4.23 -0.10 7.60
CA ALA A 56 3.82 -0.25 6.20
C ALA A 56 2.80 -1.38 5.96
N GLN A 57 2.63 -2.29 6.94
CA GLN A 57 1.63 -3.35 6.92
C GLN A 57 0.25 -2.87 7.38
N ASN A 58 0.16 -1.69 7.96
CA ASN A 58 -1.00 -1.05 8.57
C ASN A 58 -1.45 -1.74 9.87
N ILE A 59 -2.00 -2.96 9.85
CA ILE A 59 -2.39 -3.68 11.06
C ILE A 59 -1.44 -4.83 11.34
N VAL A 60 -1.36 -5.79 10.42
CA VAL A 60 -0.51 -6.97 10.56
C VAL A 60 -0.13 -7.47 9.18
N GLY A 61 1.09 -7.97 9.04
CA GLY A 61 1.55 -8.59 7.81
C GLY A 61 2.72 -9.54 7.99
N ILE A 62 3.00 -10.26 6.93
CA ILE A 62 4.13 -11.18 6.84
C ILE A 62 5.11 -10.60 5.83
N ASN A 63 6.38 -10.58 6.17
CA ASN A 63 7.45 -10.04 5.36
C ASN A 63 8.53 -11.08 5.09
N TYR A 64 8.99 -11.11 3.86
CA TYR A 64 10.25 -11.72 3.46
C TYR A 64 11.28 -10.61 3.20
N ASP A 65 12.43 -10.71 3.84
CA ASP A 65 13.54 -9.76 3.71
C ASP A 65 14.81 -10.51 3.31
N SER A 66 15.58 -9.96 2.39
CA SER A 66 16.85 -10.53 1.95
C SER A 66 17.89 -9.46 1.73
N ARG A 67 19.13 -9.76 2.13
CA ARG A 67 20.27 -8.90 1.81
C ARG A 67 20.79 -9.22 0.42
N PHE A 68 21.31 -8.21 -0.29
CA PHE A 68 22.01 -8.45 -1.55
C PHE A 68 23.37 -9.09 -1.29
N ASN A 69 24.01 -8.73 -0.18
CA ASN A 69 25.32 -9.24 0.20
C ASN A 69 25.46 -9.36 1.72
N GLY A 70 25.96 -10.52 2.21
CA GLY A 70 26.24 -10.74 3.62
C GLY A 70 25.03 -10.56 4.55
N ASN A 71 25.25 -9.96 5.71
CA ASN A 71 24.26 -9.77 6.76
C ASN A 71 23.93 -8.30 7.09
N SER A 72 24.49 -7.35 6.36
CA SER A 72 24.27 -5.89 6.51
C SER A 72 24.27 -5.21 5.14
N GLY A 73 24.10 -3.90 5.11
CA GLY A 73 24.05 -3.13 3.86
C GLY A 73 22.70 -3.20 3.16
N LEU A 74 22.74 -3.07 1.83
CA LEU A 74 21.54 -2.98 1.01
C LEU A 74 20.79 -4.33 0.93
N GLY A 75 19.48 -4.26 0.98
CA GLY A 75 18.58 -5.39 0.81
C GLY A 75 17.20 -4.94 0.37
N TYR A 76 16.31 -5.91 0.28
CA TYR A 76 14.91 -5.66 -0.06
C TYR A 76 13.99 -6.43 0.88
N ARG A 77 12.79 -5.91 1.04
CA ARG A 77 11.70 -6.54 1.77
C ARG A 77 10.45 -6.53 0.91
N VAL A 78 9.75 -7.65 0.91
CA VAL A 78 8.45 -7.83 0.28
C VAL A 78 7.51 -8.41 1.31
N GLY A 79 6.30 -7.87 1.41
CA GLY A 79 5.33 -8.35 2.37
C GLY A 79 3.93 -8.46 1.82
N VAL A 80 3.06 -9.02 2.63
CA VAL A 80 1.60 -8.99 2.46
C VAL A 80 1.01 -8.60 3.80
N GLY A 81 0.20 -7.54 3.81
CA GLY A 81 -0.39 -6.98 5.03
C GLY A 81 -1.89 -6.81 4.92
N TYR A 82 -2.56 -6.90 6.05
CA TYR A 82 -3.96 -6.58 6.21
C TYR A 82 -4.11 -5.13 6.63
N VAL A 83 -4.91 -4.40 5.89
CA VAL A 83 -5.20 -2.99 6.09
C VAL A 83 -6.61 -2.84 6.65
N TYR A 84 -6.74 -2.12 7.74
CA TYR A 84 -8.02 -1.73 8.31
C TYR A 84 -7.92 -0.31 8.87
N GLY A 85 -8.94 0.47 8.59
CA GLY A 85 -9.09 1.82 9.13
C GLY A 85 -10.56 2.17 9.26
N GLU A 86 -10.88 2.94 10.28
CA GLU A 86 -12.21 3.46 10.52
C GLU A 86 -12.11 4.92 10.95
N THR A 87 -12.91 5.76 10.31
CA THR A 87 -13.04 7.17 10.68
C THR A 87 -14.51 7.45 10.89
N SER A 88 -14.83 8.00 12.08
CA SER A 88 -16.18 8.38 12.45
C SER A 88 -16.30 9.90 12.46
N GLY A 89 -17.40 10.43 11.93
CA GLY A 89 -17.68 11.85 11.86
C GLY A 89 -18.99 12.12 11.13
N TRP A 90 -19.06 13.20 10.36
CA TRP A 90 -20.20 13.50 9.49
C TRP A 90 -20.35 12.47 8.36
N VAL A 91 -19.26 11.81 8.02
CA VAL A 91 -19.20 10.67 7.10
C VAL A 91 -18.40 9.59 7.82
N ASP A 92 -19.04 8.46 8.07
CA ASP A 92 -18.35 7.30 8.58
C ASP A 92 -17.71 6.56 7.42
N GLN A 93 -16.40 6.41 7.48
CA GLN A 93 -15.63 5.69 6.47
C GLN A 93 -14.93 4.49 7.09
N LYS A 94 -15.13 3.32 6.48
CA LYS A 94 -14.41 2.08 6.83
C LYS A 94 -13.62 1.61 5.63
N ILE A 95 -12.34 1.33 5.85
CA ILE A 95 -11.42 0.82 4.83
C ILE A 95 -10.92 -0.53 5.32
N ASN A 96 -11.02 -1.55 4.49
CA ASN A 96 -10.36 -2.83 4.72
C ASN A 96 -9.79 -3.37 3.40
N GLY A 97 -8.73 -4.16 3.49
CA GLY A 97 -8.11 -4.68 2.29
C GLY A 97 -6.78 -5.39 2.54
N VAL A 98 -6.11 -5.66 1.44
CA VAL A 98 -4.79 -6.30 1.43
C VAL A 98 -3.82 -5.39 0.69
N GLY A 99 -2.66 -5.17 1.32
CA GLY A 99 -1.55 -4.41 0.76
C GLY A 99 -0.32 -5.28 0.57
N VAL A 100 0.48 -4.94 -0.42
CA VAL A 100 1.77 -5.57 -0.73
C VAL A 100 2.85 -4.48 -0.64
N PRO A 101 3.48 -4.31 0.53
CA PRO A 101 4.61 -3.41 0.66
C PRO A 101 5.86 -4.00 -0.01
N LEU A 102 6.52 -3.15 -0.77
CA LEU A 102 7.80 -3.40 -1.44
C LEU A 102 8.79 -2.34 -0.95
N GLU A 103 9.93 -2.76 -0.44
CA GLU A 103 10.89 -1.86 0.19
C GLU A 103 12.32 -2.21 -0.20
N LEU A 104 13.11 -1.17 -0.42
CA LEU A 104 14.57 -1.23 -0.38
C LEU A 104 15.04 -0.71 0.97
N ASN A 105 15.86 -1.47 1.67
CA ASN A 105 16.34 -1.09 2.98
C ASN A 105 17.85 -1.26 3.11
N TYR A 106 18.43 -0.45 3.98
CA TYR A 106 19.86 -0.45 4.27
C TYR A 106 20.09 -0.68 5.77
N LEU A 107 20.87 -1.69 6.10
CA LEU A 107 21.23 -2.01 7.48
C LEU A 107 22.63 -1.51 7.80
N LEU A 108 22.71 -0.55 8.72
CA LEU A 108 23.91 0.01 9.26
C LEU A 108 24.30 -0.71 10.56
N GLY A 109 25.45 -1.32 10.60
CA GLY A 109 25.96 -2.02 11.79
C GLY A 109 26.74 -3.28 11.44
N LYS A 110 27.68 -3.67 12.31
CA LYS A 110 28.57 -4.81 12.07
C LYS A 110 28.20 -6.08 12.83
N LYS A 111 27.47 -5.93 13.93
CA LYS A 111 27.03 -7.05 14.79
C LYS A 111 25.54 -7.35 14.57
N ASN A 112 24.93 -7.99 15.54
CA ASN A 112 23.52 -8.36 15.50
C ASN A 112 22.59 -7.12 15.62
N SER A 113 23.06 -6.04 16.23
CA SER A 113 22.30 -4.78 16.39
C SER A 113 22.59 -3.84 15.23
N LYS A 114 21.56 -3.37 14.56
CA LYS A 114 21.66 -2.57 13.33
C LYS A 114 20.65 -1.43 13.36
N LEU A 115 21.01 -0.31 12.77
CA LEU A 115 20.09 0.72 12.36
C LEU A 115 19.53 0.32 11.00
N GLU A 116 18.22 0.36 10.86
CA GLU A 116 17.51 0.12 9.60
C GLU A 116 17.01 1.43 9.02
N LEU A 117 17.31 1.66 7.75
CA LEU A 117 16.74 2.73 6.95
C LEU A 117 16.11 2.10 5.71
N GLY A 118 14.87 2.44 5.44
CA GLY A 118 14.14 1.89 4.32
C GLY A 118 13.34 2.94 3.57
N PHE A 119 13.05 2.64 2.32
CA PHE A 119 12.13 3.38 1.48
C PHE A 119 11.39 2.40 0.57
N GLY A 120 10.07 2.59 0.45
CA GLY A 120 9.24 1.68 -0.32
C GLY A 120 7.90 2.25 -0.75
N ALA A 121 7.14 1.38 -1.40
CA ALA A 121 5.76 1.63 -1.76
C ALA A 121 4.89 0.42 -1.40
N SER A 122 3.70 0.68 -0.92
CA SER A 122 2.68 -0.33 -0.70
C SER A 122 1.61 -0.20 -1.77
N LEU A 123 1.29 -1.32 -2.42
CA LEU A 123 0.25 -1.43 -3.43
C LEU A 123 -0.86 -2.32 -2.87
N GLY A 124 -2.12 -1.93 -3.03
CA GLY A 124 -3.18 -2.72 -2.42
C GLY A 124 -4.53 -2.61 -3.11
N VAL A 125 -5.41 -3.51 -2.71
CA VAL A 125 -6.82 -3.48 -3.08
C VAL A 125 -7.63 -3.32 -1.81
N TYR A 126 -8.44 -2.26 -1.78
CA TYR A 126 -9.16 -1.83 -0.60
C TYR A 126 -10.65 -1.73 -0.89
N GLN A 127 -11.45 -2.24 0.01
CA GLN A 127 -12.88 -1.98 0.05
C GLN A 127 -13.13 -0.78 0.95
N VAL A 128 -13.67 0.27 0.36
CA VAL A 128 -14.05 1.50 1.06
C VAL A 128 -15.56 1.50 1.21
N LYS A 129 -16.04 1.58 2.44
CA LYS A 129 -17.46 1.76 2.78
C LYS A 129 -17.63 3.15 3.36
N GLU A 130 -18.52 3.93 2.77
CA GLU A 130 -18.88 5.27 3.22
C GLU A 130 -20.34 5.26 3.65
N THR A 131 -20.62 5.73 4.85
CA THR A 131 -21.97 5.88 5.36
C THR A 131 -22.21 7.35 5.64
N ILE A 132 -23.18 7.93 4.97
CA ILE A 132 -23.57 9.33 5.08
C ILE A 132 -24.95 9.38 5.68
N GLY A 133 -25.10 10.09 6.81
CA GLY A 133 -26.40 10.43 7.39
C GLY A 133 -26.99 11.64 6.65
N TYR A 134 -28.24 11.54 6.24
CA TYR A 134 -28.99 12.68 5.71
C TYR A 134 -30.32 12.84 6.43
N VAL A 135 -30.73 14.07 6.62
CA VAL A 135 -32.02 14.37 7.21
C VAL A 135 -33.07 14.11 6.15
N LYS A 136 -33.95 13.15 6.41
CA LYS A 136 -35.10 12.90 5.54
C LYS A 136 -36.03 14.11 5.68
N ASP A 137 -36.31 14.74 4.54
CA ASP A 137 -37.16 15.94 4.47
C ASP A 137 -38.50 15.65 5.16
N THR A 138 -38.67 16.19 6.34
CA THR A 138 -39.99 16.23 6.97
C THR A 138 -40.74 17.31 6.23
N GLY A 139 -41.48 16.90 5.20
CA GLY A 139 -42.27 17.81 4.38
C GLY A 139 -42.97 18.85 5.26
N TRP A 140 -42.53 20.09 5.15
CA TRP A 140 -43.21 21.20 5.77
C TRP A 140 -44.58 21.36 5.09
N TYR A 141 -45.61 20.87 5.77
CA TYR A 141 -46.98 21.14 5.39
C TYR A 141 -47.47 22.40 6.11
N PRO A 142 -47.74 23.50 5.40
CA PRO A 142 -48.36 24.65 6.01
C PRO A 142 -49.77 24.27 6.47
N GLY A 143 -50.01 24.11 7.77
CA GLY A 143 -51.31 23.87 8.34
C GLY A 143 -51.44 22.62 9.22
N GLY A 144 -50.36 21.88 9.52
CA GLY A 144 -50.39 20.75 10.46
C GLY A 144 -50.18 21.22 11.89
N GLU A 145 -51.08 20.76 12.79
CA GLU A 145 -50.95 20.93 14.24
C GLU A 145 -49.58 20.51 14.75
N ASN A 146 -49.03 21.32 15.68
CA ASN A 146 -47.82 21.03 16.39
C ASN A 146 -47.94 19.68 17.15
N THR A 147 -47.39 18.62 16.56
CA THR A 147 -47.07 17.44 17.33
C THR A 147 -45.63 17.55 17.79
N ASP A 148 -45.50 17.56 19.11
CA ASP A 148 -44.24 17.62 19.84
C ASP A 148 -43.23 16.60 19.35
N GLU A 149 -41.93 16.99 19.44
CA GLU A 149 -40.73 16.20 19.35
C GLU A 149 -40.36 15.71 17.94
N THR A 150 -39.83 16.62 17.19
CA THR A 150 -39.06 16.28 16.01
C THR A 150 -37.60 16.00 16.35
N SER A 151 -37.34 14.78 16.77
CA SER A 151 -36.02 14.21 16.50
C SER A 151 -35.87 14.17 14.98
N PRO A 152 -34.85 14.78 14.38
CA PRO A 152 -34.67 14.74 12.96
C PRO A 152 -34.58 13.27 12.50
N ASN A 153 -35.48 12.87 11.63
CA ASN A 153 -35.48 11.52 11.07
C ASN A 153 -34.25 11.39 10.16
N ILE A 154 -33.16 10.85 10.71
CA ILE A 154 -31.87 10.69 10.02
C ILE A 154 -31.89 9.34 9.32
N ASP A 155 -31.83 9.35 8.01
CA ASP A 155 -31.65 8.15 7.20
C ASP A 155 -30.18 8.02 6.79
N PHE A 156 -29.70 6.79 6.59
CA PHE A 156 -28.31 6.51 6.30
C PHE A 156 -28.17 5.90 4.92
N TYR A 157 -27.33 6.48 4.10
CA TYR A 157 -26.92 5.91 2.82
C TYR A 157 -25.53 5.31 2.93
N THR A 158 -25.40 4.02 2.62
CA THR A 158 -24.12 3.33 2.61
C THR A 158 -23.73 2.98 1.18
N SER A 159 -22.56 3.44 0.78
CA SER A 159 -21.90 3.07 -0.48
C SER A 159 -20.68 2.20 -0.19
N SER A 160 -20.48 1.18 -1.01
CA SER A 160 -19.30 0.32 -0.93
C SER A 160 -18.60 0.24 -2.28
N LYS A 161 -17.30 0.53 -2.31
CA LYS A 161 -16.51 0.52 -3.53
C LYS A 161 -15.18 -0.19 -3.29
N THR A 162 -14.81 -1.07 -4.18
CA THR A 162 -13.47 -1.67 -4.21
C THR A 162 -12.59 -0.84 -5.14
N GLN A 163 -11.42 -0.45 -4.65
CA GLN A 163 -10.49 0.36 -5.41
C GLN A 163 -9.04 -0.07 -5.18
N PHE A 164 -8.21 0.14 -6.19
CA PHE A 164 -6.76 0.04 -6.06
C PHE A 164 -6.22 1.30 -5.43
N GLY A 165 -5.29 1.14 -4.48
CA GLY A 165 -4.61 2.24 -3.81
C GLY A 165 -3.13 1.96 -3.68
N TYR A 166 -2.35 3.02 -3.49
CA TYR A 166 -0.92 2.94 -3.22
C TYR A 166 -0.49 4.09 -2.32
N PHE A 167 0.58 3.86 -1.58
CA PHE A 167 1.27 4.90 -0.82
C PHE A 167 2.77 4.61 -0.76
N PHE A 168 3.56 5.66 -0.59
CA PHE A 168 4.98 5.56 -0.34
C PHE A 168 5.25 5.62 1.17
N PHE A 169 6.31 4.96 1.59
CA PHE A 169 6.73 4.99 2.99
C PHE A 169 8.25 4.96 3.11
N GLY A 170 8.73 5.50 4.23
CA GLY A 170 10.09 5.28 4.70
C GLY A 170 10.06 4.44 5.97
N ASP A 171 11.16 3.78 6.29
CA ASP A 171 11.36 3.10 7.56
C ASP A 171 12.63 3.60 8.23
N ILE A 172 12.52 3.94 9.51
CA ILE A 172 13.66 4.27 10.36
C ILE A 172 13.50 3.49 11.66
N GLY A 173 14.44 2.61 11.95
CA GLY A 173 14.29 1.77 13.12
C GLY A 173 15.54 1.02 13.55
N TYR A 174 15.36 0.29 14.62
CA TYR A 174 16.33 -0.63 15.17
C TYR A 174 15.99 -2.04 14.74
N ARG A 175 17.02 -2.80 14.29
CA ARG A 175 16.91 -4.23 14.00
C ARG A 175 17.95 -5.02 14.79
N TYR A 176 17.49 -6.01 15.53
CA TYR A 176 18.32 -7.07 16.06
C TYR A 176 18.16 -8.30 15.19
N GLN A 177 19.26 -8.86 14.68
CA GLN A 177 19.23 -9.98 13.75
C GLN A 177 20.42 -10.91 14.00
N ARG A 178 20.14 -12.14 14.39
CA ARG A 178 21.15 -13.20 14.52
C ARG A 178 21.21 -13.99 13.20
N PRO A 179 22.40 -14.34 12.71
CA PRO A 179 22.51 -15.34 11.66
C PRO A 179 21.89 -16.65 12.13
N ASN A 180 21.01 -17.24 11.31
CA ASN A 180 20.29 -18.49 11.64
C ASN A 180 19.57 -18.43 13.01
N GLY A 181 18.75 -17.41 13.23
CA GLY A 181 18.09 -17.26 14.50
C GLY A 181 17.11 -16.11 14.58
N PHE A 182 16.78 -15.74 15.80
CA PHE A 182 15.78 -14.72 16.10
C PHE A 182 16.12 -13.36 15.47
N MET A 183 15.10 -12.74 14.90
CA MET A 183 15.11 -11.37 14.40
C MET A 183 14.00 -10.55 15.07
N PHE A 184 14.35 -9.34 15.45
CA PHE A 184 13.43 -8.35 16.01
C PHE A 184 13.67 -7.00 15.35
N ARG A 185 12.61 -6.25 15.10
CA ARG A 185 12.69 -4.89 14.57
C ARG A 185 11.65 -4.00 15.23
N VAL A 186 11.99 -2.73 15.41
CA VAL A 186 11.11 -1.70 15.94
C VAL A 186 11.51 -0.34 15.37
N GLY A 187 10.55 0.48 15.05
CA GLY A 187 10.82 1.80 14.47
C GLY A 187 9.56 2.57 14.13
N VAL A 188 9.72 3.52 13.23
CA VAL A 188 8.65 4.36 12.70
C VAL A 188 8.66 4.35 11.19
N SER A 189 7.48 4.35 10.60
CA SER A 189 7.25 4.33 9.16
C SER A 189 6.47 5.59 8.77
N PRO A 190 7.16 6.70 8.42
CA PRO A 190 6.49 7.84 7.81
C PRO A 190 5.96 7.44 6.44
N SER A 191 4.68 7.72 6.19
CA SER A 191 3.97 7.35 4.97
C SER A 191 3.39 8.58 4.29
N PHE A 192 3.40 8.59 2.97
CA PHE A 192 2.85 9.69 2.16
C PHE A 192 2.09 9.16 0.95
N ASN A 193 0.98 9.82 0.67
CA ASN A 193 0.18 9.57 -0.51
C ASN A 193 0.07 10.85 -1.35
N PHE A 194 0.51 10.79 -2.60
CA PHE A 194 0.46 11.93 -3.53
C PHE A 194 -0.79 11.92 -4.42
N GLY A 195 -1.59 10.87 -4.40
CA GLY A 195 -2.64 10.61 -5.39
C GLY A 195 -4.07 10.85 -4.92
N ASP A 196 -4.32 11.19 -3.66
CA ASP A 196 -5.68 11.36 -3.19
C ASP A 196 -6.19 12.79 -3.43
N LYS A 197 -7.17 12.90 -4.34
CA LYS A 197 -7.82 14.14 -4.70
C LYS A 197 -8.75 14.67 -3.58
N TYR A 198 -9.14 13.82 -2.65
CA TYR A 198 -10.10 14.09 -1.56
C TYR A 198 -9.46 14.13 -0.17
N GLY A 199 -8.17 14.00 -0.09
CA GLY A 199 -7.33 14.62 0.91
C GLY A 199 -7.50 14.23 2.37
N LEU A 200 -7.69 12.99 2.72
CA LEU A 200 -7.49 12.53 4.09
C LEU A 200 -5.98 12.29 4.31
N ASN A 201 -5.37 13.14 5.13
CA ASN A 201 -3.99 13.04 5.63
C ASN A 201 -2.94 12.51 4.61
N LYS A 202 -2.34 13.42 3.88
CA LYS A 202 -1.24 13.12 2.94
C LYS A 202 0.00 12.52 3.58
N THR A 203 0.11 12.60 4.91
CA THR A 203 1.25 12.08 5.68
C THR A 203 0.76 11.43 6.96
N ALA A 204 1.29 10.26 7.28
CA ALA A 204 1.04 9.55 8.52
C ALA A 204 2.33 8.96 9.06
N PHE A 205 2.44 8.83 10.38
CA PHE A 205 3.56 8.18 11.06
C PHE A 205 3.04 6.96 11.80
N PHE A 206 3.46 5.80 11.35
CA PHE A 206 3.09 4.54 12.00
C PHE A 206 4.29 3.95 12.71
N PRO A 207 4.23 3.73 14.03
CA PRO A 207 5.21 2.88 14.69
C PRO A 207 5.06 1.45 14.15
N TYR A 208 6.15 0.68 14.17
CA TYR A 208 6.09 -0.74 13.84
C TYR A 208 6.91 -1.57 14.82
N ILE A 209 6.49 -2.81 14.97
CA ILE A 209 7.21 -3.85 15.68
C ILE A 209 7.12 -5.15 14.88
N GLY A 210 8.24 -5.84 14.74
CA GLY A 210 8.31 -7.07 13.96
C GLY A 210 9.18 -8.12 14.64
N PHE A 211 8.77 -9.37 14.47
CA PHE A 211 9.45 -10.56 14.98
C PHE A 211 9.59 -11.57 13.86
N GLY A 212 10.73 -12.26 13.83
CA GLY A 212 10.98 -13.20 12.78
C GLY A 212 12.16 -14.10 13.02
N TRP A 213 12.51 -14.81 11.97
CA TRP A 213 13.61 -15.77 11.95
C TRP A 213 14.50 -15.53 10.75
N SER A 214 15.81 -15.53 10.98
CA SER A 214 16.84 -15.42 9.95
C SER A 214 17.38 -16.80 9.60
N PHE A 215 17.65 -17.04 8.33
CA PHE A 215 18.21 -18.30 7.80
C PHE A 215 19.12 -18.04 6.60
#